data_e196ec4e4bfbb424ff1721560cd5ed29
#
_entry.id   e196ec4e4bfbb424ff1721560cd5ed29
#
_cell.length_a   1.000
_cell.length_b   1.000
_cell.length_c   1.000
_cell.angle_alpha   90.00
_cell.angle_beta   90.00
_cell.angle_gamma   90.00
#
_symmetry.space_group_name_H-M   'P 1'
#
loop_
_entity.id
_entity.type
_entity.pdbx_description
1 polymer ?
#
loop_
_entity_poly.entity_id
_entity_poly.type
_entity_poly.pdbx_seq_one_letter_code
_entity_poly.pdbx_strand_id
1 'polypeptide(L)'
;PSLVAMTGIAIGLILLSKFTAWLFLPFAGIALVAFARPQLGRWLPCTALFTIGIIIGGGWWIGFNIWHYGWYDPLLFKITAQTAAAHTQLVPKVVRSFADDGVNLTGLVIGNYKGFVYETLISTVGNLDWVRLKLGLPQYLLYSLVLITGLVYVPLRWLTALFSIVRGVAVSNLRRLSFETLLLGAIGFQFFMYARYNLLQEVQVQGKYLLPVLLCSLLLFFAAVEQLGRARWLRQCLPTLAFGSPLGGVRIALVPALMITLIALMHIDALVRFVIPFYHPPPKMLRLGGF
;
A
#
# COMPACT_ATOMS: atom_id res chain seq x y z
N PRO A 1 5.43 -25.13 -3.53
CA PRO A 1 4.60 -24.99 -4.74
C PRO A 1 3.28 -24.28 -4.46
N SER A 2 2.52 -24.69 -3.43
CA SER A 2 1.22 -24.12 -3.08
C SER A 2 1.28 -22.62 -2.77
N LEU A 3 2.27 -22.16 -2.03
CA LEU A 3 2.45 -20.73 -1.70
C LEU A 3 2.66 -19.88 -2.95
N VAL A 4 3.43 -20.38 -3.94
CA VAL A 4 3.68 -19.66 -5.20
C VAL A 4 2.38 -19.50 -6.00
N ALA A 5 1.58 -20.57 -6.11
CA ALA A 5 0.29 -20.52 -6.77
C ALA A 5 -0.70 -19.59 -6.05
N MET A 6 -0.78 -19.65 -4.72
CA MET A 6 -1.60 -18.72 -3.91
C MET A 6 -1.18 -17.27 -4.08
N THR A 7 0.12 -17.00 -4.13
CA THR A 7 0.62 -15.65 -4.42
C THR A 7 0.19 -15.20 -5.80
N GLY A 8 0.26 -16.06 -6.81
CA GLY A 8 -0.26 -15.78 -8.15
C GLY A 8 -1.75 -15.45 -8.14
N ILE A 9 -2.57 -16.25 -7.46
CA ILE A 9 -4.02 -16.00 -7.33
C ILE A 9 -4.28 -14.64 -6.66
N ALA A 10 -3.58 -14.34 -5.55
CA ALA A 10 -3.71 -13.06 -4.86
C ALA A 10 -3.35 -11.87 -5.76
N ILE A 11 -2.27 -11.97 -6.53
CA ILE A 11 -1.89 -10.97 -7.53
C ILE A 11 -2.97 -10.84 -8.61
N GLY A 12 -3.48 -11.95 -9.14
CA GLY A 12 -4.58 -11.94 -10.11
C GLY A 12 -5.82 -11.19 -9.59
N LEU A 13 -6.23 -11.44 -8.35
CA LEU A 13 -7.34 -10.74 -7.70
C LEU A 13 -7.04 -9.24 -7.48
N ILE A 14 -5.79 -8.89 -7.11
CA ILE A 14 -5.37 -7.51 -6.95
C ILE A 14 -5.47 -6.76 -8.29
N LEU A 15 -5.06 -7.40 -9.40
CA LEU A 15 -5.15 -6.82 -10.74
C LEU A 15 -6.58 -6.50 -11.16
N LEU A 16 -7.57 -7.27 -10.69
CA LEU A 16 -8.99 -6.99 -10.91
C LEU A 16 -9.50 -5.77 -10.14
N SER A 17 -8.91 -5.50 -8.98
CA SER A 17 -9.43 -4.45 -8.09
C SER A 17 -9.18 -3.05 -8.62
N LYS A 18 -8.04 -2.82 -9.26
CA LYS A 18 -7.66 -1.51 -9.81
C LYS A 18 -6.51 -1.62 -10.80
N PHE A 19 -6.61 -0.90 -11.92
CA PHE A 19 -5.56 -0.85 -12.93
C PHE A 19 -4.18 -0.44 -12.37
N THR A 20 -4.13 0.47 -11.41
CA THR A 20 -2.88 0.88 -10.75
C THR A 20 -2.17 -0.27 -10.02
N ALA A 21 -2.87 -1.36 -9.70
CA ALA A 21 -2.29 -2.53 -9.07
C ALA A 21 -1.35 -3.33 -10.03
N TRP A 22 -1.45 -3.13 -11.34
CA TRP A 22 -0.51 -3.71 -12.32
C TRP A 22 0.94 -3.28 -12.08
N LEU A 23 1.13 -2.14 -11.42
CA LEU A 23 2.46 -1.66 -11.02
C LEU A 23 3.16 -2.59 -10.02
N PHE A 24 2.42 -3.47 -9.33
CA PHE A 24 3.00 -4.47 -8.42
C PHE A 24 3.56 -5.70 -9.12
N LEU A 25 3.21 -5.96 -10.38
CA LEU A 25 3.73 -7.12 -11.14
C LEU A 25 5.26 -7.17 -11.19
N PRO A 26 5.98 -6.07 -11.53
CA PRO A 26 7.44 -6.07 -11.51
C PRO A 26 8.01 -6.41 -10.14
N PHE A 27 7.44 -5.86 -9.06
CA PHE A 27 7.89 -6.14 -7.70
C PHE A 27 7.63 -7.59 -7.29
N ALA A 28 6.47 -8.15 -7.65
CA ALA A 28 6.17 -9.56 -7.44
C ALA A 28 7.11 -10.46 -8.23
N GLY A 29 7.43 -10.10 -9.48
CA GLY A 29 8.41 -10.79 -10.31
C GLY A 29 9.81 -10.77 -9.69
N ILE A 30 10.29 -9.59 -9.28
CA ILE A 30 11.59 -9.44 -8.59
C ILE A 30 11.61 -10.25 -7.28
N ALA A 31 10.54 -10.20 -6.50
CA ALA A 31 10.43 -10.99 -5.27
C ALA A 31 10.51 -12.49 -5.58
N LEU A 32 9.79 -12.97 -6.59
CA LEU A 32 9.83 -14.37 -7.01
C LEU A 32 11.24 -14.80 -7.40
N VAL A 33 11.92 -13.97 -8.22
CA VAL A 33 13.29 -14.21 -8.67
C VAL A 33 14.29 -14.18 -7.51
N ALA A 34 14.23 -13.17 -6.66
CA ALA A 34 15.18 -12.97 -5.57
C ALA A 34 15.04 -14.01 -4.45
N PHE A 35 13.83 -14.50 -4.21
CA PHE A 35 13.51 -15.37 -3.08
C PHE A 35 13.25 -16.83 -3.46
N ALA A 36 12.87 -17.14 -4.71
CA ALA A 36 12.97 -18.49 -5.23
C ALA A 36 14.45 -18.81 -5.43
N ARG A 37 15.02 -19.69 -4.60
CA ARG A 37 16.43 -20.06 -4.66
C ARG A 37 16.90 -20.33 -6.10
N PRO A 38 18.15 -19.93 -6.48
CA PRO A 38 18.66 -19.94 -7.84
C PRO A 38 18.99 -21.34 -8.40
N GLN A 39 18.14 -22.33 -8.18
CA GLN A 39 18.21 -23.59 -8.88
C GLN A 39 17.43 -23.44 -10.17
N LEU A 40 18.16 -23.26 -11.27
CA LEU A 40 17.61 -23.00 -12.61
C LEU A 40 16.45 -23.94 -12.98
N GLY A 41 16.53 -25.22 -12.57
CA GLY A 41 15.46 -26.21 -12.80
C GLY A 41 14.16 -25.99 -12.05
N ARG A 42 14.13 -25.08 -11.04
CA ARG A 42 12.92 -24.77 -10.28
C ARG A 42 12.23 -23.48 -10.73
N TRP A 43 12.90 -22.67 -11.53
CA TRP A 43 12.36 -21.41 -12.01
C TRP A 43 11.14 -21.61 -12.90
N LEU A 44 11.28 -22.48 -13.88
CA LEU A 44 10.20 -22.74 -14.85
C LEU A 44 8.90 -23.22 -14.16
N PRO A 45 8.91 -24.25 -13.29
CA PRO A 45 7.70 -24.66 -12.59
C PRO A 45 7.16 -23.61 -11.61
N CYS A 46 8.03 -22.83 -10.94
CA CYS A 46 7.56 -21.75 -10.08
C CYS A 46 6.91 -20.62 -10.87
N THR A 47 7.51 -20.20 -11.97
CA THR A 47 6.93 -19.18 -12.85
C THR A 47 5.63 -19.66 -13.47
N ALA A 48 5.56 -20.92 -13.92
CA ALA A 48 4.35 -21.52 -14.46
C ALA A 48 3.22 -21.53 -13.41
N LEU A 49 3.49 -22.00 -12.17
CA LEU A 49 2.52 -22.00 -11.09
C LEU A 49 2.04 -20.60 -10.70
N PHE A 50 2.96 -19.64 -10.69
CA PHE A 50 2.64 -18.23 -10.43
C PHE A 50 1.73 -17.66 -11.52
N THR A 51 2.07 -17.88 -12.80
CA THR A 51 1.28 -17.42 -13.94
C THR A 51 -0.10 -18.08 -13.98
N ILE A 52 -0.18 -19.39 -13.73
CA ILE A 52 -1.45 -20.11 -13.60
C ILE A 52 -2.28 -19.50 -12.48
N GLY A 53 -1.66 -19.20 -11.33
CA GLY A 53 -2.33 -18.51 -10.24
C GLY A 53 -2.91 -17.16 -10.66
N ILE A 54 -2.16 -16.32 -11.38
CA ILE A 54 -2.64 -15.03 -11.91
C ILE A 54 -3.84 -15.26 -12.86
N ILE A 55 -3.76 -16.24 -13.75
CA ILE A 55 -4.84 -16.56 -14.69
C ILE A 55 -6.10 -17.00 -13.92
N ILE A 56 -5.97 -17.86 -12.91
CA ILE A 56 -7.09 -18.29 -12.06
C ILE A 56 -7.69 -17.08 -11.32
N GLY A 57 -6.86 -16.21 -10.73
CA GLY A 57 -7.31 -15.06 -9.96
C GLY A 57 -7.96 -13.95 -10.81
N GLY A 58 -7.41 -13.67 -12.00
CA GLY A 58 -7.79 -12.51 -12.81
C GLY A 58 -8.10 -12.79 -14.28
N GLY A 59 -7.67 -13.94 -14.82
CA GLY A 59 -7.81 -14.24 -16.24
C GLY A 59 -9.24 -14.41 -16.72
N TRP A 60 -10.14 -14.81 -15.85
CA TRP A 60 -11.57 -14.91 -16.16
C TRP A 60 -12.17 -13.56 -16.59
N TRP A 61 -11.71 -12.45 -16.00
CA TRP A 61 -12.13 -11.11 -16.40
C TRP A 61 -11.65 -10.76 -17.79
N ILE A 62 -10.42 -11.12 -18.14
CA ILE A 62 -9.90 -10.95 -19.51
C ILE A 62 -10.72 -11.79 -20.49
N GLY A 63 -11.01 -13.04 -20.13
CA GLY A 63 -11.88 -13.94 -20.91
C GLY A 63 -13.28 -13.35 -21.11
N PHE A 64 -13.89 -12.80 -20.05
CA PHE A 64 -15.16 -12.11 -20.12
C PHE A 64 -15.11 -10.89 -21.06
N ASN A 65 -14.07 -10.08 -20.99
CA ASN A 65 -13.89 -8.92 -21.86
C ASN A 65 -13.74 -9.33 -23.32
N ILE A 66 -12.95 -10.37 -23.59
CA ILE A 66 -12.78 -10.91 -24.96
C ILE A 66 -14.14 -11.40 -25.50
N TRP A 67 -14.91 -12.07 -24.66
CA TRP A 67 -16.25 -12.58 -25.04
C TRP A 67 -17.21 -11.44 -25.41
N HIS A 68 -17.23 -10.33 -24.64
CA HIS A 68 -18.20 -9.26 -24.83
C HIS A 68 -17.73 -8.18 -25.81
N TYR A 69 -16.41 -7.90 -25.85
CA TYR A 69 -15.84 -6.76 -26.58
C TYR A 69 -14.87 -7.16 -27.68
N GLY A 70 -14.62 -8.48 -27.81
CA GLY A 70 -13.70 -9.04 -28.82
C GLY A 70 -12.22 -8.94 -28.40
N TRP A 71 -11.38 -9.57 -29.22
CA TRP A 71 -9.92 -9.66 -29.01
C TRP A 71 -9.19 -8.31 -29.11
N TYR A 72 -9.84 -7.29 -29.64
CA TYR A 72 -9.21 -5.98 -29.88
C TYR A 72 -9.00 -5.15 -28.61
N ASP A 73 -9.71 -5.44 -27.52
CA ASP A 73 -9.66 -4.66 -26.28
C ASP A 73 -9.87 -5.51 -25.02
N PRO A 74 -9.04 -6.53 -24.81
CA PRO A 74 -9.19 -7.46 -23.68
C PRO A 74 -9.04 -6.79 -22.32
N LEU A 75 -8.43 -5.60 -22.27
CA LEU A 75 -8.21 -4.81 -21.06
C LEU A 75 -9.11 -3.56 -20.99
N LEU A 76 -10.05 -3.41 -21.91
CA LEU A 76 -11.01 -2.30 -21.99
C LEU A 76 -10.37 -0.90 -22.12
N PHE A 77 -9.16 -0.80 -22.66
CA PHE A 77 -8.48 0.48 -22.83
C PHE A 77 -9.15 1.38 -23.85
N LYS A 78 -9.54 0.82 -25.01
CA LYS A 78 -10.17 1.57 -26.09
C LYS A 78 -11.55 2.02 -25.70
N ILE A 79 -12.36 1.13 -25.11
CA ILE A 79 -13.70 1.44 -24.64
C ILE A 79 -13.64 2.51 -23.54
N THR A 80 -12.74 2.38 -22.58
CA THR A 80 -12.56 3.38 -21.52
C THR A 80 -12.14 4.73 -22.09
N ALA A 81 -11.22 4.75 -23.06
CA ALA A 81 -10.80 5.97 -23.73
C ALA A 81 -11.92 6.61 -24.54
N GLN A 82 -12.71 5.81 -25.27
CA GLN A 82 -13.86 6.29 -26.04
C GLN A 82 -14.96 6.83 -25.14
N THR A 83 -15.26 6.14 -24.03
CA THR A 83 -16.24 6.61 -23.04
C THR A 83 -15.79 7.92 -22.38
N ALA A 84 -14.49 8.02 -22.02
CA ALA A 84 -13.93 9.26 -21.49
C ALA A 84 -14.01 10.40 -22.52
N ALA A 85 -13.69 10.15 -23.78
CA ALA A 85 -13.78 11.14 -24.86
C ALA A 85 -15.23 11.59 -25.10
N ALA A 86 -16.19 10.65 -25.11
CA ALA A 86 -17.61 10.97 -25.24
C ALA A 86 -18.13 11.82 -24.06
N HIS A 87 -17.75 11.49 -22.83
CA HIS A 87 -18.06 12.31 -21.67
C HIS A 87 -17.44 13.72 -21.73
N THR A 88 -16.22 13.83 -22.25
CA THR A 88 -15.54 15.12 -22.41
C THR A 88 -16.23 16.00 -23.45
N GLN A 89 -16.81 15.41 -24.49
CA GLN A 89 -17.61 16.16 -25.50
C GLN A 89 -18.94 16.66 -24.93
N LEU A 90 -19.59 15.88 -24.05
CA LEU A 90 -20.88 16.25 -23.43
C LEU A 90 -20.71 17.27 -22.29
N VAL A 91 -19.62 17.18 -21.57
CA VAL A 91 -19.29 18.10 -20.47
C VAL A 91 -17.81 18.44 -20.61
N PRO A 92 -17.45 19.57 -21.26
CA PRO A 92 -16.06 20.00 -21.37
C PRO A 92 -15.51 20.24 -19.97
N LYS A 93 -14.97 19.22 -19.37
CA LYS A 93 -14.24 19.31 -18.11
C LYS A 93 -12.85 19.81 -18.46
N VAL A 94 -12.56 21.04 -18.08
CA VAL A 94 -11.18 21.54 -18.11
C VAL A 94 -10.40 20.72 -17.08
N VAL A 95 -9.82 19.63 -17.55
CA VAL A 95 -8.91 18.81 -16.75
C VAL A 95 -7.64 19.62 -16.60
N ARG A 96 -7.37 20.10 -15.39
CA ARG A 96 -6.17 20.88 -15.08
C ARG A 96 -5.14 19.96 -14.43
N SER A 97 -3.93 20.01 -14.92
CA SER A 97 -2.75 19.36 -14.33
C SER A 97 -1.87 20.39 -13.62
N PHE A 98 -0.97 19.92 -12.77
CA PHE A 98 0.02 20.85 -12.18
C PHE A 98 1.08 21.33 -13.20
N ALA A 99 1.28 20.59 -14.29
CA ALA A 99 2.14 21.05 -15.39
C ALA A 99 1.56 22.28 -16.09
N ASP A 100 0.23 22.42 -16.14
CA ASP A 100 -0.44 23.61 -16.68
C ASP A 100 -0.17 24.87 -15.84
N ASP A 101 0.19 24.68 -14.56
CA ASP A 101 0.66 25.75 -13.67
C ASP A 101 2.19 26.04 -13.80
N GLY A 102 2.88 25.38 -14.75
CA GLY A 102 4.33 25.51 -14.94
C GLY A 102 5.18 24.77 -13.89
N VAL A 103 4.58 23.86 -13.11
CA VAL A 103 5.26 23.13 -12.05
C VAL A 103 5.93 21.88 -12.62
N ASN A 104 7.13 21.57 -12.18
CA ASN A 104 7.82 20.33 -12.44
C ASN A 104 7.70 19.35 -11.24
N LEU A 105 8.16 18.10 -11.42
CA LEU A 105 8.06 17.07 -10.38
C LEU A 105 8.79 17.46 -9.08
N THR A 106 9.93 18.12 -9.20
CA THR A 106 10.71 18.59 -8.03
C THR A 106 9.94 19.68 -7.27
N GLY A 107 9.37 20.65 -7.98
CA GLY A 107 8.53 21.70 -7.38
C GLY A 107 7.27 21.13 -6.74
N LEU A 108 6.65 20.10 -7.37
CA LEU A 108 5.45 19.43 -6.85
C LEU A 108 5.76 18.68 -5.55
N VAL A 109 6.83 17.89 -5.52
CA VAL A 109 7.12 16.97 -4.40
C VAL A 109 7.99 17.65 -3.34
N ILE A 110 9.18 18.18 -3.71
CA ILE A 110 10.12 18.78 -2.77
C ILE A 110 9.65 20.17 -2.38
N GLY A 111 9.19 20.98 -3.35
CA GLY A 111 8.60 22.29 -3.11
C GLY A 111 7.22 22.25 -2.47
N ASN A 112 6.63 21.07 -2.33
CA ASN A 112 5.28 20.86 -1.76
C ASN A 112 4.24 21.83 -2.36
N TYR A 113 4.27 21.98 -3.68
CA TYR A 113 3.42 22.96 -4.38
C TYR A 113 1.94 22.77 -4.03
N LYS A 114 1.27 23.86 -3.65
CA LYS A 114 -0.11 23.86 -3.13
C LYS A 114 -0.38 22.82 -2.04
N GLY A 115 0.64 22.47 -1.26
CA GLY A 115 0.50 21.50 -0.19
C GLY A 115 0.35 20.05 -0.66
N PHE A 116 0.75 19.72 -1.90
CA PHE A 116 0.53 18.40 -2.52
C PHE A 116 0.94 17.22 -1.61
N VAL A 117 2.16 17.25 -1.07
CA VAL A 117 2.65 16.16 -0.20
C VAL A 117 1.88 16.13 1.11
N TYR A 118 1.65 17.30 1.71
CA TYR A 118 0.91 17.43 2.97
C TYR A 118 -0.52 16.91 2.84
N GLU A 119 -1.27 17.38 1.84
CA GLU A 119 -2.65 16.93 1.58
C GLU A 119 -2.73 15.45 1.23
N THR A 120 -1.74 14.94 0.47
CA THR A 120 -1.63 13.51 0.17
C THR A 120 -1.45 12.70 1.44
N LEU A 121 -0.53 13.08 2.33
CA LEU A 121 -0.29 12.39 3.59
C LEU A 121 -1.52 12.42 4.49
N ILE A 122 -2.12 13.59 4.69
CA ILE A 122 -3.32 13.73 5.51
C ILE A 122 -4.48 12.91 4.96
N SER A 123 -4.70 12.94 3.64
CA SER A 123 -5.78 12.17 3.02
C SER A 123 -5.49 10.67 2.97
N THR A 124 -4.22 10.24 3.03
CA THR A 124 -3.88 8.82 3.19
C THR A 124 -4.21 8.32 4.59
N VAL A 125 -4.04 9.17 5.60
CA VAL A 125 -4.12 8.79 7.03
C VAL A 125 -5.52 8.98 7.59
N GLY A 126 -6.31 9.93 7.09
CA GLY A 126 -7.55 10.20 7.80
C GLY A 126 -8.55 11.16 7.14
N ASN A 127 -8.33 11.63 5.93
CA ASN A 127 -9.33 12.38 5.18
C ASN A 127 -9.96 11.48 4.11
N LEU A 128 -11.11 10.89 4.43
CA LEU A 128 -11.85 9.99 3.56
C LEU A 128 -12.89 10.76 2.71
N ASP A 129 -13.53 10.06 1.79
CA ASP A 129 -14.64 10.58 0.95
C ASP A 129 -14.35 11.97 0.33
N TRP A 130 -13.42 12.02 -0.63
CA TRP A 130 -13.04 13.27 -1.31
C TRP A 130 -12.57 14.38 -0.35
N VAL A 131 -11.89 13.98 0.76
CA VAL A 131 -11.37 14.87 1.81
C VAL A 131 -12.49 15.53 2.66
N ARG A 132 -13.72 15.06 2.57
CA ARG A 132 -14.85 15.60 3.35
C ARG A 132 -14.92 15.04 4.76
N LEU A 133 -14.64 13.74 4.91
CA LEU A 133 -14.68 13.06 6.20
C LEU A 133 -13.31 13.13 6.87
N LYS A 134 -13.19 13.90 7.95
CA LYS A 134 -11.97 14.02 8.75
C LYS A 134 -12.06 13.10 9.96
N LEU A 135 -11.05 12.27 10.15
CA LEU A 135 -10.92 11.44 11.34
C LEU A 135 -10.46 12.27 12.56
N GLY A 136 -10.54 11.67 13.75
CA GLY A 136 -10.05 12.31 14.97
C GLY A 136 -8.53 12.34 15.08
N LEU A 137 -8.00 13.22 15.90
CA LEU A 137 -6.56 13.34 16.15
C LEU A 137 -5.88 12.02 16.54
N PRO A 138 -6.46 11.15 17.41
CA PRO A 138 -5.84 9.87 17.75
C PRO A 138 -5.60 8.97 16.54
N GLN A 139 -6.57 8.90 15.59
CA GLN A 139 -6.44 8.11 14.37
C GLN A 139 -5.32 8.67 13.47
N TYR A 140 -5.26 9.99 13.30
CA TYR A 140 -4.18 10.63 12.56
C TYR A 140 -2.81 10.30 13.16
N LEU A 141 -2.65 10.41 14.46
CA LEU A 141 -1.38 10.12 15.13
C LEU A 141 -0.98 8.66 14.97
N LEU A 142 -1.91 7.71 15.17
CA LEU A 142 -1.62 6.29 15.04
C LEU A 142 -1.24 5.93 13.60
N TYR A 143 -2.03 6.34 12.62
CA TYR A 143 -1.77 5.98 11.23
C TYR A 143 -0.51 6.66 10.70
N SER A 144 -0.25 7.91 11.10
CA SER A 144 1.00 8.60 10.80
C SER A 144 2.20 7.88 11.43
N LEU A 145 2.07 7.43 12.67
CA LEU A 145 3.12 6.65 13.33
C LEU A 145 3.43 5.36 12.57
N VAL A 146 2.40 4.62 12.15
CA VAL A 146 2.56 3.40 11.34
C VAL A 146 3.30 3.71 10.03
N LEU A 147 2.86 4.73 9.31
CA LEU A 147 3.44 5.10 8.02
C LEU A 147 4.90 5.57 8.16
N ILE A 148 5.16 6.51 9.06
CA ILE A 148 6.50 7.08 9.28
C ILE A 148 7.46 6.00 9.77
N THR A 149 7.05 5.17 10.73
CA THR A 149 7.89 4.08 11.24
C THR A 149 8.27 3.12 10.10
N GLY A 150 7.32 2.74 9.24
CA GLY A 150 7.61 1.89 8.08
C GLY A 150 8.60 2.53 7.10
N LEU A 151 8.43 3.81 6.81
CA LEU A 151 9.31 4.55 5.88
C LEU A 151 10.72 4.76 6.44
N VAL A 152 10.87 5.04 7.73
CA VAL A 152 12.17 5.33 8.37
C VAL A 152 12.93 4.05 8.71
N TYR A 153 12.25 2.96 8.97
CA TYR A 153 12.86 1.69 9.41
C TYR A 153 13.91 1.15 8.41
N VAL A 154 13.58 1.11 7.12
CA VAL A 154 14.49 0.55 6.10
C VAL A 154 15.76 1.37 5.91
N PRO A 155 15.72 2.71 5.78
CA PRO A 155 16.92 3.54 5.78
C PRO A 155 17.81 3.33 7.01
N LEU A 156 17.23 3.23 8.20
CA LEU A 156 18.00 2.92 9.41
C LEU A 156 18.68 1.54 9.35
N ARG A 157 18.00 0.56 8.77
CA ARG A 157 18.58 -0.78 8.52
C ARG A 157 19.73 -0.71 7.51
N TRP A 158 19.62 0.08 6.45
CA TRP A 158 20.74 0.29 5.52
C TRP A 158 21.95 0.93 6.20
N LEU A 159 21.72 1.95 7.03
CA LEU A 159 22.80 2.57 7.78
C LEU A 159 23.50 1.56 8.68
N THR A 160 22.74 0.74 9.43
CA THR A 160 23.34 -0.31 10.29
C THR A 160 24.10 -1.36 9.48
N ALA A 161 23.59 -1.75 8.30
CA ALA A 161 24.27 -2.67 7.39
C ALA A 161 25.57 -2.07 6.85
N LEU A 162 25.54 -0.80 6.44
CA LEU A 162 26.72 -0.07 5.97
C LEU A 162 27.81 0.01 7.05
N PHE A 163 27.44 0.38 8.29
CA PHE A 163 28.38 0.38 9.42
C PHE A 163 28.98 -0.99 9.70
N SER A 164 28.20 -2.07 9.56
CA SER A 164 28.70 -3.44 9.69
C SER A 164 29.74 -3.77 8.63
N ILE A 165 29.48 -3.41 7.37
CA ILE A 165 30.42 -3.61 6.25
C ILE A 165 31.72 -2.85 6.49
N VAL A 166 31.63 -1.56 6.87
CA VAL A 166 32.82 -0.73 7.16
C VAL A 166 33.68 -1.31 8.28
N ARG A 167 33.04 -1.98 9.26
CA ARG A 167 33.77 -2.67 10.37
C ARG A 167 34.20 -4.08 10.04
N GLY A 168 34.05 -4.54 8.81
CA GLY A 168 34.38 -5.92 8.41
C GLY A 168 33.48 -6.99 9.04
N VAL A 169 32.33 -6.63 9.58
CA VAL A 169 31.36 -7.55 10.17
C VAL A 169 30.33 -7.99 9.11
N ALA A 170 30.06 -9.28 9.03
CA ALA A 170 29.06 -9.79 8.10
C ALA A 170 27.68 -9.21 8.40
N VAL A 171 27.01 -8.73 7.34
CA VAL A 171 25.63 -8.22 7.45
C VAL A 171 24.69 -9.38 7.74
N SER A 172 24.14 -9.40 8.95
CA SER A 172 23.14 -10.39 9.32
C SER A 172 21.81 -10.15 8.57
N ASN A 173 21.19 -11.22 8.07
CA ASN A 173 19.87 -11.17 7.44
C ASN A 173 19.77 -10.28 6.18
N LEU A 174 20.78 -10.30 5.30
CA LEU A 174 20.77 -9.56 4.04
C LEU A 174 19.52 -9.84 3.20
N ARG A 175 19.04 -11.08 3.19
CA ARG A 175 17.83 -11.51 2.49
C ARG A 175 16.58 -10.76 3.00
N ARG A 176 16.45 -10.62 4.31
CA ARG A 176 15.36 -9.86 4.92
C ARG A 176 15.46 -8.37 4.57
N LEU A 177 16.67 -7.81 4.65
CA LEU A 177 16.91 -6.41 4.27
C LEU A 177 16.54 -6.16 2.80
N SER A 178 16.88 -7.09 1.89
CA SER A 178 16.50 -6.98 0.47
C SER A 178 14.97 -6.99 0.28
N PHE A 179 14.25 -7.82 1.04
CA PHE A 179 12.78 -7.84 1.01
C PHE A 179 12.18 -6.53 1.53
N GLU A 180 12.67 -6.04 2.67
CA GLU A 180 12.25 -4.76 3.26
C GLU A 180 12.52 -3.59 2.30
N THR A 181 13.67 -3.62 1.60
CA THR A 181 14.02 -2.67 0.53
C THR A 181 13.04 -2.72 -0.65
N LEU A 182 12.65 -3.93 -1.06
CA LEU A 182 11.67 -4.10 -2.13
C LEU A 182 10.30 -3.51 -1.74
N LEU A 183 9.85 -3.71 -0.51
CA LEU A 183 8.61 -3.11 -0.01
C LEU A 183 8.69 -1.57 -0.01
N LEU A 184 9.81 -1.01 0.47
CA LEU A 184 10.02 0.45 0.43
C LEU A 184 10.06 0.97 -1.02
N GLY A 185 10.72 0.24 -1.93
CA GLY A 185 10.74 0.55 -3.36
C GLY A 185 9.34 0.57 -3.98
N ALA A 186 8.48 -0.37 -3.61
CA ALA A 186 7.09 -0.41 -4.06
C ALA A 186 6.30 0.83 -3.59
N ILE A 187 6.50 1.25 -2.33
CA ILE A 187 5.88 2.48 -1.79
C ILE A 187 6.36 3.70 -2.57
N GLY A 188 7.68 3.85 -2.75
CA GLY A 188 8.27 4.97 -3.49
C GLY A 188 7.81 5.02 -4.95
N PHE A 189 7.74 3.87 -5.62
CA PHE A 189 7.29 3.78 -7.00
C PHE A 189 5.81 4.14 -7.15
N GLN A 190 4.94 3.67 -6.26
CA GLN A 190 3.52 4.04 -6.25
C GLN A 190 3.34 5.54 -6.02
N PHE A 191 4.09 6.12 -5.08
CA PHE A 191 4.07 7.55 -4.84
C PHE A 191 4.54 8.34 -6.06
N PHE A 192 5.63 7.90 -6.71
CA PHE A 192 6.14 8.51 -7.93
C PHE A 192 5.10 8.50 -9.07
N MET A 193 4.46 7.36 -9.30
CA MET A 193 3.43 7.24 -10.34
C MET A 193 2.21 8.11 -10.03
N TYR A 194 1.82 8.20 -8.76
CA TYR A 194 0.76 9.08 -8.31
C TYR A 194 1.13 10.57 -8.49
N ALA A 195 2.33 10.97 -8.11
CA ALA A 195 2.80 12.34 -8.31
C ALA A 195 2.86 12.70 -9.80
N ARG A 196 3.37 11.78 -10.64
CA ARG A 196 3.41 11.95 -12.10
C ARG A 196 2.01 12.09 -12.70
N TYR A 197 1.04 11.30 -12.23
CA TYR A 197 -0.35 11.39 -12.67
C TYR A 197 -0.92 12.79 -12.38
N ASN A 198 -0.76 13.28 -11.16
CA ASN A 198 -1.23 14.62 -10.76
C ASN A 198 -0.52 15.74 -11.53
N LEU A 199 0.76 15.52 -11.83
CA LEU A 199 1.56 16.48 -12.58
C LEU A 199 1.10 16.62 -14.04
N LEU A 200 0.83 15.49 -14.73
CA LEU A 200 0.69 15.45 -16.19
C LEU A 200 -0.73 15.20 -16.70
N GLN A 201 -1.61 14.68 -15.86
CA GLN A 201 -2.94 14.24 -16.28
C GLN A 201 -4.05 15.07 -15.62
N GLU A 202 -4.27 14.85 -14.34
CA GLU A 202 -5.37 15.49 -13.61
C GLU A 202 -4.99 15.68 -12.16
N VAL A 203 -5.29 16.85 -11.60
CA VAL A 203 -5.08 17.13 -10.17
C VAL A 203 -6.10 16.38 -9.35
N GLN A 204 -5.66 15.30 -8.71
CA GLN A 204 -6.45 14.48 -7.79
C GLN A 204 -5.64 14.19 -6.51
N VAL A 205 -5.50 15.21 -5.67
CA VAL A 205 -4.71 15.10 -4.43
C VAL A 205 -5.50 14.32 -3.38
N GLN A 206 -5.40 12.99 -3.45
CA GLN A 206 -6.13 12.08 -2.57
C GLN A 206 -5.30 10.86 -2.22
N GLY A 207 -5.16 10.60 -0.92
CA GLY A 207 -4.39 9.48 -0.38
C GLY A 207 -4.91 8.09 -0.75
N LYS A 208 -6.17 7.97 -1.22
CA LYS A 208 -6.73 6.68 -1.69
C LYS A 208 -5.90 6.03 -2.80
N TYR A 209 -5.14 6.82 -3.56
CA TYR A 209 -4.24 6.31 -4.60
C TYR A 209 -2.99 5.62 -4.03
N LEU A 210 -2.71 5.81 -2.73
CA LEU A 210 -1.63 5.13 -2.01
C LEU A 210 -2.12 3.89 -1.23
N LEU A 211 -3.43 3.61 -1.19
CA LEU A 211 -3.97 2.42 -0.53
C LEU A 211 -3.33 1.10 -0.99
N PRO A 212 -2.96 0.91 -2.29
CA PRO A 212 -2.29 -0.33 -2.70
C PRO A 212 -1.00 -0.62 -1.94
N VAL A 213 -0.27 0.40 -1.47
CA VAL A 213 0.98 0.21 -0.72
C VAL A 213 0.81 0.26 0.80
N LEU A 214 -0.41 0.38 1.29
CA LEU A 214 -0.69 0.36 2.73
C LEU A 214 -0.21 -0.96 3.36
N LEU A 215 -0.44 -2.09 2.68
CA LEU A 215 0.05 -3.39 3.14
C LEU A 215 1.58 -3.42 3.26
N CYS A 216 2.30 -2.85 2.27
CA CYS A 216 3.75 -2.73 2.33
C CYS A 216 4.19 -1.91 3.55
N SER A 217 3.52 -0.79 3.83
CA SER A 217 3.79 0.07 4.99
C SER A 217 3.53 -0.67 6.31
N LEU A 218 2.43 -1.42 6.40
CA LEU A 218 2.10 -2.24 7.58
C LEU A 218 3.15 -3.35 7.80
N LEU A 219 3.58 -4.05 6.75
CA LEU A 219 4.61 -5.07 6.86
C LEU A 219 5.93 -4.48 7.35
N LEU A 220 6.33 -3.30 6.85
CA LEU A 220 7.52 -2.61 7.32
C LEU A 220 7.37 -2.12 8.76
N PHE A 221 6.21 -1.63 9.15
CA PHE A 221 5.91 -1.26 10.53
C PHE A 221 6.05 -2.45 11.49
N PHE A 222 5.43 -3.60 11.17
CA PHE A 222 5.56 -4.79 11.99
C PHE A 222 6.98 -5.35 12.02
N ALA A 223 7.73 -5.24 10.91
CA ALA A 223 9.15 -5.59 10.89
C ALA A 223 9.97 -4.69 11.83
N ALA A 224 9.66 -3.38 11.89
CA ALA A 224 10.28 -2.44 12.82
C ALA A 224 9.94 -2.78 14.28
N VAL A 225 8.67 -3.03 14.59
CA VAL A 225 8.20 -3.41 15.94
C VAL A 225 8.86 -4.71 16.41
N GLU A 226 8.96 -5.70 15.52
CA GLU A 226 9.66 -6.95 15.81
C GLU A 226 11.15 -6.72 16.13
N GLN A 227 11.82 -5.88 15.36
CA GLN A 227 13.21 -5.54 15.57
C GLN A 227 13.43 -4.79 16.90
N LEU A 228 12.57 -3.84 17.22
CA LEU A 228 12.57 -3.15 18.51
C LEU A 228 12.36 -4.13 19.68
N GLY A 229 11.41 -5.06 19.55
CA GLY A 229 11.14 -6.08 20.57
C GLY A 229 12.34 -7.04 20.82
N ARG A 230 13.27 -7.12 19.86
CA ARG A 230 14.53 -7.88 20.01
C ARG A 230 15.64 -7.09 20.69
N ALA A 231 15.49 -5.76 20.87
CA ALA A 231 16.49 -4.93 21.51
C ALA A 231 16.66 -5.31 22.99
N ARG A 232 17.92 -5.45 23.44
CA ARG A 232 18.24 -5.91 24.80
C ARG A 232 17.62 -5.03 25.89
N TRP A 233 17.65 -3.71 25.71
CA TRP A 233 17.12 -2.77 26.67
C TRP A 233 15.59 -2.92 26.83
N LEU A 234 14.86 -3.17 25.75
CA LEU A 234 13.42 -3.38 25.80
C LEU A 234 13.07 -4.69 26.52
N ARG A 235 13.87 -5.73 26.34
CA ARG A 235 13.72 -7.01 27.04
C ARG A 235 14.02 -6.88 28.56
N GLN A 236 14.86 -5.94 28.93
CA GLN A 236 15.16 -5.65 30.33
C GLN A 236 14.10 -4.79 31.01
N CYS A 237 13.53 -3.81 30.26
CA CYS A 237 12.52 -2.88 30.79
C CYS A 237 11.09 -3.48 30.79
N LEU A 238 10.78 -4.35 29.82
CA LEU A 238 9.53 -5.10 29.80
C LEU A 238 9.88 -6.54 30.16
N PRO A 239 9.70 -6.93 31.45
CA PRO A 239 9.84 -8.35 31.82
C PRO A 239 8.92 -9.11 30.85
N THR A 240 9.50 -10.07 30.18
CA THR A 240 8.82 -10.93 29.23
C THR A 240 7.54 -11.43 29.87
N LEU A 241 6.43 -10.79 29.59
CA LEU A 241 5.14 -11.42 29.62
C LEU A 241 5.17 -12.46 28.49
N ALA A 242 6.09 -13.41 28.66
CA ALA A 242 6.05 -14.66 27.99
C ALA A 242 4.80 -15.33 28.52
N PHE A 243 3.66 -15.08 27.89
CA PHE A 243 2.56 -15.99 27.94
C PHE A 243 3.05 -17.29 27.28
N GLY A 244 3.88 -18.00 28.01
CA GLY A 244 4.16 -19.40 27.82
C GLY A 244 2.97 -20.20 28.28
N SER A 245 1.81 -19.95 27.68
CA SER A 245 0.72 -20.92 27.70
C SER A 245 1.02 -21.94 26.62
N PRO A 246 1.08 -23.25 26.95
CA PRO A 246 1.32 -24.30 25.98
C PRO A 246 0.01 -24.63 25.23
N LEU A 247 -0.58 -23.64 24.60
CA LEU A 247 -1.64 -23.85 23.61
C LEU A 247 -0.96 -23.93 22.24
N GLY A 248 -0.49 -25.13 21.88
CA GLY A 248 -0.16 -25.49 20.51
C GLY A 248 1.08 -24.84 19.88
N GLY A 249 2.10 -24.47 20.64
CA GLY A 249 3.41 -24.06 20.07
C GLY A 249 3.48 -22.69 19.38
N VAL A 250 2.42 -21.90 19.37
CA VAL A 250 2.40 -20.56 18.79
C VAL A 250 2.82 -19.52 19.85
N ARG A 251 4.06 -19.09 19.81
CA ARG A 251 4.52 -17.91 20.57
C ARG A 251 3.99 -16.65 19.92
N ILE A 252 2.84 -16.18 20.39
CA ILE A 252 2.32 -14.87 19.97
C ILE A 252 3.20 -13.80 20.65
N ALA A 253 3.93 -13.04 19.86
CA ALA A 253 4.68 -11.90 20.39
C ALA A 253 3.68 -10.85 20.89
N LEU A 254 3.66 -10.57 22.19
CA LEU A 254 2.67 -9.68 22.83
C LEU A 254 2.61 -8.30 22.18
N VAL A 255 3.78 -7.69 21.87
CA VAL A 255 3.83 -6.35 21.28
C VAL A 255 3.13 -6.25 19.92
N PRO A 256 3.39 -7.13 18.94
CA PRO A 256 2.61 -7.17 17.71
C PRO A 256 1.12 -7.42 17.94
N ALA A 257 0.74 -8.29 18.86
CA ALA A 257 -0.67 -8.57 19.17
C ALA A 257 -1.37 -7.33 19.74
N LEU A 258 -0.76 -6.63 20.68
CA LEU A 258 -1.29 -5.37 21.22
C LEU A 258 -1.40 -4.29 20.15
N MET A 259 -0.43 -4.17 19.27
CA MET A 259 -0.46 -3.19 18.17
C MET A 259 -1.57 -3.52 17.16
N ILE A 260 -1.76 -4.79 16.80
CA ILE A 260 -2.87 -5.22 15.93
C ILE A 260 -4.20 -4.91 16.60
N THR A 261 -4.34 -5.22 17.89
CA THR A 261 -5.56 -4.93 18.65
C THR A 261 -5.84 -3.43 18.71
N LEU A 262 -4.82 -2.62 18.97
CA LEU A 262 -4.96 -1.16 19.01
C LEU A 262 -5.40 -0.61 17.64
N ILE A 263 -4.75 -1.06 16.55
CA ILE A 263 -5.12 -0.66 15.18
C ILE A 263 -6.56 -1.07 14.88
N ALA A 264 -6.97 -2.29 15.23
CA ALA A 264 -8.33 -2.77 15.03
C ALA A 264 -9.35 -1.93 15.82
N LEU A 265 -9.10 -1.66 17.10
CA LEU A 265 -9.96 -0.81 17.92
C LEU A 265 -10.09 0.61 17.37
N MET A 266 -8.98 1.19 16.90
CA MET A 266 -9.00 2.53 16.29
C MET A 266 -9.76 2.55 14.96
N HIS A 267 -9.74 1.46 14.18
CA HIS A 267 -10.57 1.33 12.96
C HIS A 267 -12.05 1.22 13.31
N ILE A 268 -12.41 0.45 14.35
CA ILE A 268 -13.79 0.34 14.83
C ILE A 268 -14.26 1.72 15.34
N ASP A 269 -13.44 2.41 16.12
CA ASP A 269 -13.75 3.77 16.59
C ASP A 269 -13.95 4.75 15.43
N ALA A 270 -13.07 4.73 14.43
CA ALA A 270 -13.20 5.54 13.22
C ALA A 270 -14.51 5.23 12.46
N LEU A 271 -14.85 3.95 12.31
CA LEU A 271 -16.08 3.50 11.64
C LEU A 271 -17.32 4.02 12.39
N VAL A 272 -17.37 3.81 13.72
CA VAL A 272 -18.55 4.12 14.53
C VAL A 272 -18.73 5.62 14.74
N ARG A 273 -17.66 6.36 15.00
CA ARG A 273 -17.75 7.80 15.35
C ARG A 273 -17.76 8.73 14.14
N PHE A 274 -17.16 8.33 13.03
CA PHE A 274 -16.97 9.23 11.89
C PHE A 274 -17.66 8.71 10.63
N VAL A 275 -17.41 7.46 10.22
CA VAL A 275 -17.89 6.94 8.94
C VAL A 275 -19.40 6.71 8.97
N ILE A 276 -19.90 5.94 9.94
CA ILE A 276 -21.34 5.64 10.04
C ILE A 276 -22.19 6.91 10.20
N PRO A 277 -21.90 7.86 11.12
CA PRO A 277 -22.68 9.06 11.25
C PRO A 277 -22.62 9.98 10.02
N PHE A 278 -21.52 9.95 9.26
CA PHE A 278 -21.39 10.74 8.03
C PHE A 278 -22.34 10.24 6.93
N TYR A 279 -22.43 8.93 6.73
CA TYR A 279 -23.30 8.33 5.71
C TYR A 279 -24.73 8.06 6.20
N HIS A 280 -24.92 7.92 7.51
CA HIS A 280 -26.21 7.68 8.15
C HIS A 280 -26.40 8.66 9.30
N PRO A 281 -26.59 9.97 9.01
CA PRO A 281 -26.77 10.97 10.06
C PRO A 281 -28.02 10.65 10.89
N PRO A 282 -27.96 10.81 12.23
CA PRO A 282 -29.11 10.57 13.09
C PRO A 282 -30.27 11.51 12.71
N PRO A 283 -31.52 11.07 12.84
CA PRO A 283 -32.72 11.81 12.31
C PRO A 283 -32.84 13.27 12.76
N LYS A 284 -32.22 13.65 13.85
CA LYS A 284 -32.21 15.05 14.36
C LYS A 284 -31.28 15.98 13.58
N MET A 285 -30.24 15.48 12.92
CA MET A 285 -29.37 16.31 12.08
C MET A 285 -29.95 16.63 10.72
N LEU A 286 -30.88 15.82 10.22
CA LEU A 286 -31.59 16.10 8.96
C LEU A 286 -32.56 17.30 9.04
N ARG A 287 -32.92 17.75 10.25
CA ARG A 287 -33.86 18.89 10.44
C ARG A 287 -33.17 20.26 10.53
N LEU A 288 -31.84 20.32 10.67
CA LEU A 288 -31.10 21.58 10.81
C LEU A 288 -30.33 22.00 9.56
N GLY A 289 -30.30 21.17 8.55
CA GLY A 289 -29.72 21.46 7.23
C GLY A 289 -30.76 21.97 6.24
N GLY A 290 -31.50 22.99 6.60
CA GLY A 290 -32.25 23.80 5.62
C GLY A 290 -31.25 24.52 4.73
N PHE A 291 -31.35 24.29 3.42
CA PHE A 291 -30.67 24.93 2.32
C PHE A 291 -30.71 26.45 2.41
#